data_dcc9464e71060924a9d59c72199c37e8
#
_entry.id   dcc9464e71060924a9d59c72199c37e8
#
_cell.length_a   1.000
_cell.length_b   1.000
_cell.length_c   1.000
_cell.angle_alpha   90.00
_cell.angle_beta   90.00
_cell.angle_gamma   90.00
#
_symmetry.space_group_name_H-M   'P 1'
#
loop_
_entity.id
_entity.type
_entity.pdbx_description
1 polymer ?
#
loop_
_entity_poly.entity_id
_entity_poly.type
_entity_poly.pdbx_seq_one_letter_code
_entity_poly.pdbx_strand_id
1 'polypeptide(L)'
;MDFKFEIKARDAAGRIGKIEVNGKKLETPAIMPVVNPKQLIVTPKELKEMGFDIIITNSYIIYKDEELREKALENGIHRLLGYDGIIEVDSGSFQLMRYGGVEVTNREIIEFQHKIGVDIGTFLDIPTIPDAPREKAEEDLKITLERAKEAESIKSIPMNATVQGSTYPDLRTYAARKLSEMNFEIHPIGA
;
A
#
# COMPACT_ATOMS: atom_id res chain seq x y z
N MET A 1 12.21 8.74 -7.96
CA MET A 1 11.34 7.74 -8.61
C MET A 1 10.12 8.46 -9.17
N ASP A 2 9.72 8.13 -10.39
CA ASP A 2 8.67 8.89 -11.09
C ASP A 2 7.35 8.12 -11.02
N PHE A 3 6.33 8.76 -10.42
CA PHE A 3 4.94 8.31 -10.51
C PHE A 3 4.16 9.32 -11.36
N LYS A 4 3.40 8.82 -12.35
CA LYS A 4 2.54 9.65 -13.19
C LYS A 4 1.17 8.98 -13.34
N PHE A 5 0.13 9.79 -13.23
CA PHE A 5 -1.24 9.37 -13.57
C PHE A 5 -1.83 10.31 -14.61
N GLU A 6 -2.36 9.74 -15.67
CA GLU A 6 -2.99 10.49 -16.76
C GLU A 6 -4.35 9.92 -17.08
N ILE A 7 -5.38 10.76 -17.13
CA ILE A 7 -6.72 10.35 -17.60
C ILE A 7 -6.72 10.40 -19.14
N LYS A 8 -6.99 9.27 -19.77
CA LYS A 8 -7.02 9.10 -21.23
C LYS A 8 -8.41 9.31 -21.84
N ALA A 9 -9.46 8.86 -21.13
CA ALA A 9 -10.84 9.00 -21.58
C ALA A 9 -11.78 9.13 -20.37
N ARG A 10 -12.94 9.77 -20.62
CA ARG A 10 -14.04 9.89 -19.66
C ARG A 10 -15.35 9.61 -20.35
N ASP A 11 -16.24 8.92 -19.61
CA ASP A 11 -17.65 8.75 -19.95
C ASP A 11 -18.48 8.81 -18.67
N ALA A 12 -19.34 9.81 -18.54
CA ALA A 12 -20.04 10.13 -17.30
C ALA A 12 -19.07 10.19 -16.10
N ALA A 13 -19.28 9.34 -15.07
CA ALA A 13 -18.39 9.22 -13.91
C ALA A 13 -17.23 8.24 -14.12
N GLY A 14 -17.26 7.46 -15.20
CA GLY A 14 -16.20 6.52 -15.56
C GLY A 14 -14.99 7.22 -16.16
N ARG A 15 -13.82 6.63 -15.99
CA ARG A 15 -12.58 7.08 -16.62
C ARG A 15 -11.64 5.94 -16.93
N ILE A 16 -10.95 6.05 -18.05
CA ILE A 16 -9.77 5.24 -18.36
C ILE A 16 -8.55 6.11 -18.07
N GLY A 17 -7.62 5.59 -17.34
CA GLY A 17 -6.37 6.27 -17.00
C GLY A 17 -5.16 5.40 -17.27
N LYS A 18 -3.99 6.00 -17.11
CA LYS A 18 -2.71 5.33 -17.20
C LYS A 18 -1.85 5.73 -16.03
N ILE A 19 -1.36 4.73 -15.30
CA ILE A 19 -0.32 4.88 -14.28
C ILE A 19 1.02 4.53 -14.93
N GLU A 20 2.04 5.32 -14.64
CA GLU A 20 3.43 5.00 -14.95
C GLU A 20 4.26 5.15 -13.68
N VAL A 21 4.95 4.08 -13.27
CA VAL A 21 5.83 4.04 -12.10
C VAL A 21 7.06 3.22 -12.41
N ASN A 22 8.25 3.79 -12.16
CA ASN A 22 9.55 3.13 -12.42
C ASN A 22 9.67 2.58 -13.86
N GLY A 23 9.12 3.28 -14.86
CA GLY A 23 9.12 2.85 -16.26
C GLY A 23 8.08 1.78 -16.63
N LYS A 24 7.36 1.22 -15.64
CA LYS A 24 6.27 0.27 -15.86
C LYS A 24 4.95 1.01 -16.05
N LYS A 25 4.04 0.41 -16.82
CA LYS A 25 2.79 1.05 -17.22
C LYS A 25 1.59 0.17 -16.87
N LEU A 26 0.52 0.80 -16.39
CA LEU A 26 -0.74 0.16 -16.06
C LEU A 26 -1.89 0.99 -16.61
N GLU A 27 -2.84 0.36 -17.29
CA GLU A 27 -4.11 0.98 -17.65
C GLU A 27 -5.11 0.78 -16.51
N THR A 28 -5.89 1.82 -16.21
CA THR A 28 -6.95 1.79 -15.18
C THR A 28 -8.32 2.01 -15.81
N PRO A 29 -9.39 1.37 -15.28
CA PRO A 29 -9.43 0.60 -14.04
C PRO A 29 -8.69 -0.74 -14.15
N ALA A 30 -8.05 -1.16 -13.07
CA ALA A 30 -7.32 -2.43 -12.99
C ALA A 30 -7.65 -3.16 -11.68
N ILE A 31 -7.58 -4.49 -11.72
CA ILE A 31 -7.63 -5.33 -10.53
C ILE A 31 -6.20 -5.61 -10.09
N MET A 32 -5.97 -5.56 -8.78
CA MET A 32 -4.70 -5.83 -8.16
C MET A 32 -4.80 -7.10 -7.31
N PRO A 33 -4.39 -8.28 -7.86
CA PRO A 33 -4.45 -9.53 -7.13
C PRO A 33 -3.53 -9.52 -5.90
N VAL A 34 -4.03 -10.09 -4.79
CA VAL A 34 -3.25 -10.27 -3.57
C VAL A 34 -2.38 -11.51 -3.66
N VAL A 35 -1.09 -11.36 -3.46
CA VAL A 35 -0.12 -12.45 -3.45
C VAL A 35 0.39 -12.67 -2.03
N ASN A 36 0.11 -13.85 -1.45
CA ASN A 36 0.71 -14.25 -0.19
C ASN A 36 2.11 -14.81 -0.44
N PRO A 37 3.19 -14.18 0.04
CA PRO A 37 4.56 -14.61 -0.26
C PRO A 37 4.93 -15.97 0.33
N LYS A 38 4.15 -16.45 1.34
CA LYS A 38 4.33 -17.77 1.97
C LYS A 38 3.54 -18.90 1.30
N GLN A 39 2.54 -18.55 0.49
CA GLN A 39 1.64 -19.53 -0.12
C GLN A 39 1.20 -19.07 -1.50
N LEU A 40 1.97 -19.42 -2.50
CA LEU A 40 1.69 -19.10 -3.90
C LEU A 40 0.73 -20.14 -4.49
N ILE A 41 -0.58 -19.94 -4.33
CA ILE A 41 -1.62 -20.79 -4.95
C ILE A 41 -1.65 -20.53 -6.47
N VAL A 42 -1.64 -19.26 -6.86
CA VAL A 42 -1.38 -18.79 -8.22
C VAL A 42 -0.09 -18.00 -8.17
N THR A 43 0.87 -18.36 -8.98
CA THR A 43 2.17 -17.70 -8.99
C THR A 43 2.08 -16.30 -9.61
N PRO A 44 2.89 -15.34 -9.19
CA PRO A 44 2.96 -14.02 -9.82
C PRO A 44 3.22 -14.07 -11.32
N LYS A 45 3.99 -15.06 -11.78
CA LYS A 45 4.22 -15.30 -13.20
C LYS A 45 2.94 -15.67 -13.94
N GLU A 46 2.14 -16.58 -13.39
CA GLU A 46 0.82 -16.95 -13.96
C GLU A 46 -0.12 -15.75 -13.96
N LEU A 47 -0.13 -14.93 -12.91
CA LEU A 47 -0.90 -13.67 -12.89
C LEU A 47 -0.48 -12.74 -14.04
N LYS A 48 0.83 -12.62 -14.31
CA LYS A 48 1.32 -11.83 -15.43
C LYS A 48 0.87 -12.39 -16.78
N GLU A 49 0.92 -13.70 -16.96
CA GLU A 49 0.43 -14.40 -18.16
C GLU A 49 -1.09 -14.22 -18.36
N MET A 50 -1.87 -14.06 -17.28
CA MET A 50 -3.29 -13.73 -17.31
C MET A 50 -3.57 -12.25 -17.62
N GLY A 51 -2.53 -11.39 -17.72
CA GLY A 51 -2.65 -9.97 -18.06
C GLY A 51 -2.73 -9.02 -16.87
N PHE A 52 -2.42 -9.47 -15.65
CA PHE A 52 -2.30 -8.58 -14.50
C PHE A 52 -0.94 -7.90 -14.50
N ASP A 53 -0.93 -6.57 -14.70
CA ASP A 53 0.28 -5.75 -14.72
C ASP A 53 0.66 -5.17 -13.35
N ILE A 54 -0.18 -5.36 -12.35
CA ILE A 54 0.03 -4.97 -10.96
C ILE A 54 -0.43 -6.07 -10.01
N ILE A 55 0.33 -6.28 -8.94
CA ILE A 55 -0.03 -7.15 -7.80
C ILE A 55 0.19 -6.42 -6.49
N ILE A 56 -0.49 -6.87 -5.43
CA ILE A 56 -0.20 -6.43 -4.07
C ILE A 56 0.27 -7.61 -3.22
N THR A 57 1.29 -7.39 -2.40
CA THR A 57 1.74 -8.33 -1.38
C THR A 57 1.90 -7.64 -0.04
N ASN A 58 2.33 -8.36 0.99
CA ASN A 58 2.42 -7.82 2.34
C ASN A 58 3.90 -7.73 2.79
N SER A 59 4.39 -6.52 2.97
CA SER A 59 5.78 -6.27 3.38
C SER A 59 6.07 -6.73 4.80
N TYR A 60 5.09 -6.68 5.72
CA TYR A 60 5.26 -7.16 7.08
C TYR A 60 5.41 -8.69 7.16
N ILE A 61 4.67 -9.45 6.33
CA ILE A 61 4.81 -10.90 6.25
C ILE A 61 6.23 -11.27 5.78
N ILE A 62 6.77 -10.54 4.79
CA ILE A 62 8.14 -10.73 4.31
C ILE A 62 9.15 -10.33 5.39
N TYR A 63 8.91 -9.21 6.10
CA TYR A 63 9.79 -8.71 7.15
C TYR A 63 9.90 -9.67 8.34
N LYS A 64 8.79 -10.30 8.76
CA LYS A 64 8.72 -11.22 9.92
C LYS A 64 9.32 -12.60 9.63
N ASP A 65 9.34 -13.01 8.39
CA ASP A 65 9.93 -14.28 7.98
C ASP A 65 11.41 -14.07 7.65
N GLU A 66 12.28 -14.69 8.43
CA GLU A 66 13.72 -14.49 8.33
C GLU A 66 14.25 -14.85 6.93
N GLU A 67 13.83 -15.99 6.39
CA GLU A 67 14.28 -16.46 5.07
C GLU A 67 13.79 -15.55 3.94
N LEU A 68 12.50 -15.16 3.98
CA LEU A 68 11.94 -14.24 2.98
C LEU A 68 12.57 -12.85 3.08
N ARG A 69 12.81 -12.37 4.32
CA ARG A 69 13.44 -11.07 4.55
C ARG A 69 14.86 -11.01 4.00
N GLU A 70 15.70 -12.03 4.28
CA GLU A 70 17.05 -12.10 3.77
C GLU A 70 17.05 -12.15 2.24
N LYS A 71 16.25 -13.03 1.63
CA LYS A 71 16.12 -13.12 0.17
C LYS A 71 15.64 -11.82 -0.46
N ALA A 72 14.69 -11.12 0.17
CA ALA A 72 14.19 -9.84 -0.32
C ALA A 72 15.25 -8.75 -0.25
N LEU A 73 16.03 -8.68 0.85
CA LEU A 73 17.12 -7.72 1.01
C LEU A 73 18.27 -7.96 0.04
N GLU A 74 18.58 -9.22 -0.25
CA GLU A 74 19.66 -9.61 -1.15
C GLU A 74 19.28 -9.41 -2.62
N ASN A 75 18.07 -9.80 -3.02
CA ASN A 75 17.70 -9.93 -4.42
C ASN A 75 16.62 -8.93 -4.88
N GLY A 76 16.00 -8.21 -3.96
CA GLY A 76 14.83 -7.36 -4.22
C GLY A 76 13.51 -8.15 -4.32
N ILE A 77 12.41 -7.43 -4.14
CA ILE A 77 11.06 -8.04 -4.10
C ILE A 77 10.64 -8.62 -5.46
N HIS A 78 11.03 -7.98 -6.57
CA HIS A 78 10.71 -8.46 -7.92
C HIS A 78 11.29 -9.84 -8.18
N ARG A 79 12.53 -10.06 -7.78
CA ARG A 79 13.20 -11.35 -7.95
C ARG A 79 12.70 -12.38 -6.95
N LEU A 80 12.40 -11.95 -5.71
CA LEU A 80 11.79 -12.82 -4.71
C LEU A 80 10.47 -13.42 -5.19
N LEU A 81 9.61 -12.60 -5.81
CA LEU A 81 8.29 -13.03 -6.29
C LEU A 81 8.31 -13.55 -7.74
N GLY A 82 9.41 -13.37 -8.49
CA GLY A 82 9.47 -13.71 -9.91
C GLY A 82 8.48 -12.91 -10.76
N TYR A 83 8.31 -11.61 -10.47
CA TYR A 83 7.33 -10.75 -11.12
C TYR A 83 7.95 -9.45 -11.63
N ASP A 84 7.71 -9.13 -12.89
CA ASP A 84 8.27 -7.97 -13.58
C ASP A 84 7.29 -6.80 -13.74
N GLY A 85 6.01 -6.98 -13.35
CA GLY A 85 5.00 -5.93 -13.31
C GLY A 85 5.18 -4.98 -12.10
N ILE A 86 4.17 -4.15 -11.83
CA ILE A 86 4.16 -3.24 -10.67
C ILE A 86 3.88 -4.04 -9.40
N ILE A 87 4.67 -3.84 -8.37
CA ILE A 87 4.46 -4.42 -7.04
C ILE A 87 4.11 -3.31 -6.06
N GLU A 88 2.89 -3.35 -5.57
CA GLU A 88 2.44 -2.59 -4.41
C GLU A 88 2.56 -3.46 -3.16
N VAL A 89 2.80 -2.86 -2.00
CA VAL A 89 2.85 -3.58 -0.74
C VAL A 89 1.92 -2.99 0.30
N ASP A 90 1.26 -3.88 1.06
CA ASP A 90 0.62 -3.55 2.33
C ASP A 90 1.70 -3.52 3.44
N SER A 91 1.53 -2.61 4.39
CA SER A 91 2.46 -2.38 5.50
C SER A 91 2.32 -3.36 6.67
N GLY A 92 1.23 -4.12 6.73
CA GLY A 92 0.87 -4.97 7.88
C GLY A 92 -0.18 -4.36 8.80
N SER A 93 -0.87 -3.32 8.37
CA SER A 93 -1.94 -2.66 9.14
C SER A 93 -3.07 -3.61 9.51
N PHE A 94 -3.42 -4.55 8.63
CA PHE A 94 -4.40 -5.59 8.93
C PHE A 94 -3.93 -6.53 10.06
N GLN A 95 -2.64 -6.87 10.10
CA GLN A 95 -2.04 -7.68 11.16
C GLN A 95 -2.05 -6.92 12.49
N LEU A 96 -1.80 -5.61 12.47
CA LEU A 96 -1.93 -4.74 13.63
C LEU A 96 -3.35 -4.82 14.22
N MET A 97 -4.37 -4.65 13.38
CA MET A 97 -5.78 -4.71 13.78
C MET A 97 -6.16 -6.09 14.35
N ARG A 98 -5.76 -7.17 13.66
CA ARG A 98 -6.20 -8.53 13.99
C ARG A 98 -5.50 -9.13 15.20
N TYR A 99 -4.23 -8.80 15.42
CA TYR A 99 -3.39 -9.42 16.47
C TYR A 99 -3.00 -8.44 17.57
N GLY A 100 -3.48 -7.20 17.52
CA GLY A 100 -3.24 -6.18 18.55
C GLY A 100 -1.84 -5.57 18.56
N GLY A 101 -1.02 -5.86 17.54
CA GLY A 101 0.30 -5.28 17.39
C GLY A 101 1.10 -5.84 16.22
N VAL A 102 2.07 -5.07 15.78
CA VAL A 102 3.14 -5.50 14.88
C VAL A 102 4.48 -5.18 15.57
N GLU A 103 5.45 -6.06 15.41
CA GLU A 103 6.79 -5.88 15.99
C GLU A 103 7.70 -5.09 15.06
N VAL A 104 7.16 -3.97 14.53
CA VAL A 104 7.88 -3.07 13.63
C VAL A 104 7.32 -1.66 13.77
N THR A 105 8.18 -0.67 13.74
CA THR A 105 7.77 0.73 13.70
C THR A 105 7.35 1.16 12.30
N ASN A 106 6.62 2.28 12.21
CA ASN A 106 6.25 2.86 10.92
C ASN A 106 7.48 3.16 10.05
N ARG A 107 8.55 3.70 10.65
CA ARG A 107 9.82 3.97 9.98
C ARG A 107 10.49 2.70 9.46
N GLU A 108 10.62 1.68 10.29
CA GLU A 108 11.30 0.44 9.93
C GLU A 108 10.63 -0.25 8.75
N ILE A 109 9.30 -0.31 8.72
CA ILE A 109 8.59 -0.94 7.59
C ILE A 109 8.75 -0.14 6.30
N ILE A 110 8.72 1.20 6.36
CA ILE A 110 8.96 2.07 5.21
C ILE A 110 10.39 1.88 4.67
N GLU A 111 11.39 1.93 5.55
CA GLU A 111 12.80 1.71 5.17
C GLU A 111 13.02 0.32 4.60
N PHE A 112 12.33 -0.70 5.13
CA PHE A 112 12.38 -2.04 4.56
C PHE A 112 11.81 -2.10 3.15
N GLN A 113 10.65 -1.49 2.91
CA GLN A 113 10.03 -1.39 1.59
C GLN A 113 10.97 -0.71 0.58
N HIS A 114 11.66 0.36 0.99
CA HIS A 114 12.67 1.02 0.16
C HIS A 114 13.83 0.07 -0.19
N LYS A 115 14.37 -0.65 0.81
CA LYS A 115 15.52 -1.55 0.64
C LYS A 115 15.23 -2.71 -0.29
N ILE A 116 14.03 -3.27 -0.23
CA ILE A 116 13.63 -4.41 -1.09
C ILE A 116 13.14 -3.98 -2.48
N GLY A 117 13.02 -2.67 -2.75
CA GLY A 117 12.74 -2.12 -4.08
C GLY A 117 11.30 -2.32 -4.54
N VAL A 118 10.30 -2.05 -3.68
CA VAL A 118 8.89 -2.02 -4.10
C VAL A 118 8.62 -0.84 -5.03
N ASP A 119 7.63 -0.95 -5.90
CA ASP A 119 7.24 0.16 -6.77
C ASP A 119 6.33 1.17 -6.08
N ILE A 120 5.42 0.69 -5.23
CA ILE A 120 4.48 1.51 -4.45
C ILE A 120 4.46 0.99 -3.01
N GLY A 121 4.85 1.84 -2.08
CA GLY A 121 4.88 1.53 -0.66
C GLY A 121 3.61 1.97 0.08
N THR A 122 3.51 1.56 1.34
CA THR A 122 2.42 1.96 2.25
C THR A 122 2.98 2.11 3.66
N PHE A 123 2.59 3.15 4.37
CA PHE A 123 2.93 3.30 5.79
C PHE A 123 1.94 2.52 6.69
N LEU A 124 2.26 2.35 7.98
CA LEU A 124 1.40 1.68 8.96
C LEU A 124 0.24 2.60 9.38
N ASP A 125 -0.85 2.60 8.62
CA ASP A 125 -2.13 3.18 9.05
C ASP A 125 -2.82 2.30 10.10
N ILE A 126 -3.89 2.78 10.70
CA ILE A 126 -4.71 2.01 11.65
C ILE A 126 -6.12 1.85 11.09
N PRO A 127 -6.44 0.69 10.52
CA PRO A 127 -7.81 0.37 10.15
C PRO A 127 -8.65 0.17 11.42
N THR A 128 -9.75 0.91 11.53
CA THR A 128 -10.66 0.83 12.67
C THR A 128 -11.89 0.03 12.27
N ILE A 129 -12.27 -0.96 13.10
CA ILE A 129 -13.42 -1.81 12.82
C ILE A 129 -14.70 -0.97 12.72
N PRO A 130 -15.69 -1.38 11.90
CA PRO A 130 -16.92 -0.60 11.67
C PRO A 130 -17.72 -0.27 12.93
N ASP A 131 -17.76 -1.19 13.90
CA ASP A 131 -18.52 -1.06 15.15
C ASP A 131 -17.73 -0.40 16.29
N ALA A 132 -16.55 0.14 16.02
CA ALA A 132 -15.75 0.81 17.03
C ALA A 132 -16.44 2.11 17.50
N PRO A 133 -16.34 2.44 18.81
CA PRO A 133 -16.77 3.73 19.32
C PRO A 133 -16.08 4.89 18.58
N ARG A 134 -16.78 6.03 18.49
CA ARG A 134 -16.25 7.22 17.80
C ARG A 134 -14.91 7.67 18.36
N GLU A 135 -14.76 7.67 19.66
CA GLU A 135 -13.51 8.06 20.36
C GLU A 135 -12.33 7.20 19.90
N LYS A 136 -12.57 5.89 19.69
CA LYS A 136 -11.55 4.97 19.16
C LYS A 136 -11.20 5.30 17.71
N ALA A 137 -12.18 5.59 16.88
CA ALA A 137 -11.94 5.96 15.49
C ALA A 137 -11.17 7.31 15.38
N GLU A 138 -11.43 8.26 16.27
CA GLU A 138 -10.70 9.54 16.34
C GLU A 138 -9.24 9.33 16.77
N GLU A 139 -9.00 8.50 17.79
CA GLU A 139 -7.65 8.15 18.24
C GLU A 139 -6.83 7.45 17.15
N ASP A 140 -7.40 6.42 16.52
CA ASP A 140 -6.76 5.65 15.44
C ASP A 140 -6.45 6.54 14.23
N LEU A 141 -7.38 7.43 13.87
CA LEU A 141 -7.17 8.39 12.79
C LEU A 141 -6.05 9.38 13.12
N LYS A 142 -5.98 9.86 14.36
CA LYS A 142 -4.90 10.76 14.81
C LYS A 142 -3.53 10.09 14.64
N ILE A 143 -3.39 8.83 15.10
CA ILE A 143 -2.15 8.07 14.96
C ILE A 143 -1.82 7.85 13.48
N THR A 144 -2.82 7.50 12.67
CA THR A 144 -2.66 7.33 11.21
C THR A 144 -2.11 8.60 10.56
N LEU A 145 -2.66 9.78 10.89
CA LEU A 145 -2.19 11.05 10.34
C LEU A 145 -0.79 11.45 10.83
N GLU A 146 -0.42 11.11 12.07
CA GLU A 146 0.94 11.30 12.59
C GLU A 146 1.94 10.43 11.84
N ARG A 147 1.60 9.15 11.59
CA ARG A 147 2.43 8.22 10.80
C ARG A 147 2.52 8.63 9.34
N ALA A 148 1.45 9.19 8.76
CA ALA A 148 1.48 9.76 7.42
C ALA A 148 2.50 10.90 7.30
N LYS A 149 2.55 11.83 8.27
CA LYS A 149 3.56 12.92 8.32
C LYS A 149 4.97 12.37 8.41
N GLU A 150 5.21 11.36 9.25
CA GLU A 150 6.51 10.70 9.31
C GLU A 150 6.86 10.08 7.95
N ALA A 151 5.92 9.33 7.35
CA ALA A 151 6.12 8.69 6.06
C ALA A 151 6.46 9.71 4.96
N GLU A 152 5.72 10.82 4.88
CA GLU A 152 6.00 11.91 3.94
C GLU A 152 7.43 12.44 4.07
N SER A 153 7.93 12.55 5.31
CA SER A 153 9.27 13.10 5.58
C SER A 153 10.42 12.16 5.21
N ILE A 154 10.17 10.84 5.09
CA ILE A 154 11.20 9.83 4.86
C ILE A 154 11.02 9.03 3.57
N LYS A 155 9.88 9.17 2.89
CA LYS A 155 9.62 8.41 1.67
C LYS A 155 10.60 8.76 0.55
N SER A 156 11.06 7.74 -0.17
CA SER A 156 11.92 7.86 -1.34
C SER A 156 11.34 7.12 -2.57
N ILE A 157 10.15 6.51 -2.39
CA ILE A 157 9.38 5.82 -3.42
C ILE A 157 7.95 6.37 -3.43
N PRO A 158 7.16 6.15 -4.50
CA PRO A 158 5.71 6.40 -4.48
C PRO A 158 5.05 5.65 -3.33
N MET A 159 4.12 6.30 -2.63
CA MET A 159 3.46 5.69 -1.48
C MET A 159 1.96 5.98 -1.45
N ASN A 160 1.24 5.01 -0.89
CA ASN A 160 -0.17 5.13 -0.55
C ASN A 160 -0.36 5.90 0.77
N ALA A 161 -1.44 6.70 0.81
CA ALA A 161 -1.96 7.28 2.04
C ALA A 161 -3.44 6.94 2.18
N THR A 162 -3.73 5.90 2.94
CA THR A 162 -5.07 5.35 3.10
C THR A 162 -5.99 6.28 3.87
N VAL A 163 -7.14 6.60 3.29
CA VAL A 163 -8.20 7.37 3.94
C VAL A 163 -8.93 6.48 4.93
N GLN A 164 -8.64 6.67 6.22
CA GLN A 164 -9.26 5.99 7.35
C GLN A 164 -10.38 6.85 7.98
N GLY A 165 -11.03 6.37 9.04
CA GLY A 165 -12.10 7.05 9.77
C GLY A 165 -13.32 6.17 10.01
N SER A 166 -13.17 4.84 9.91
CA SER A 166 -14.23 3.85 10.14
C SER A 166 -15.51 4.19 9.34
N THR A 167 -16.69 4.03 9.95
CA THR A 167 -17.99 4.35 9.36
C THR A 167 -18.43 5.81 9.57
N TYR A 168 -17.56 6.69 10.07
CA TYR A 168 -17.86 8.09 10.35
C TYR A 168 -17.54 8.99 9.15
N PRO A 169 -18.54 9.51 8.39
CA PRO A 169 -18.29 10.27 7.15
C PRO A 169 -17.51 11.56 7.36
N ASP A 170 -17.69 12.22 8.51
CA ASP A 170 -16.97 13.43 8.87
C ASP A 170 -15.47 13.15 9.15
N LEU A 171 -15.14 12.05 9.83
CA LEU A 171 -13.76 11.62 10.04
C LEU A 171 -13.09 11.23 8.73
N ARG A 172 -13.79 10.51 7.85
CA ARG A 172 -13.30 10.16 6.52
C ARG A 172 -13.04 11.40 5.66
N THR A 173 -13.97 12.37 5.70
CA THR A 173 -13.80 13.65 5.00
C THR A 173 -12.60 14.43 5.56
N TYR A 174 -12.45 14.45 6.88
CA TYR A 174 -11.30 15.07 7.53
C TYR A 174 -9.98 14.40 7.14
N ALA A 175 -9.93 13.05 7.19
CA ALA A 175 -8.77 12.27 6.75
C ALA A 175 -8.39 12.57 5.30
N ALA A 176 -9.36 12.53 4.38
CA ALA A 176 -9.13 12.81 2.96
C ALA A 176 -8.54 14.21 2.74
N ARG A 177 -9.08 15.24 3.43
CA ARG A 177 -8.55 16.61 3.34
C ARG A 177 -7.11 16.69 3.86
N LYS A 178 -6.83 16.08 5.04
CA LYS A 178 -5.49 16.12 5.62
C LYS A 178 -4.45 15.39 4.78
N LEU A 179 -4.80 14.25 4.24
CA LEU A 179 -3.91 13.48 3.38
C LEU A 179 -3.69 14.15 2.02
N SER A 180 -4.70 14.85 1.48
CA SER A 180 -4.56 15.60 0.21
C SER A 180 -3.65 16.84 0.33
N GLU A 181 -3.37 17.32 1.55
CA GLU A 181 -2.41 18.38 1.83
C GLU A 181 -0.95 17.86 1.84
N MET A 182 -0.76 16.53 1.84
CA MET A 182 0.55 15.85 1.90
C MET A 182 0.94 15.33 0.50
N ASN A 183 2.23 15.10 0.33
CA ASN A 183 2.79 14.62 -0.94
C ASN A 183 2.74 13.09 -1.05
N PHE A 184 1.55 12.54 -1.31
CA PHE A 184 1.35 11.13 -1.61
C PHE A 184 0.76 10.94 -3.01
N GLU A 185 1.09 9.84 -3.66
CA GLU A 185 0.74 9.57 -5.05
C GLU A 185 -0.64 8.91 -5.18
N ILE A 186 -1.04 8.11 -4.19
CA ILE A 186 -2.30 7.34 -4.21
C ILE A 186 -2.99 7.47 -2.84
N HIS A 187 -4.32 7.60 -2.88
CA HIS A 187 -5.16 7.64 -1.68
C HIS A 187 -6.18 6.51 -1.70
N PRO A 188 -5.82 5.30 -1.21
CA PRO A 188 -6.77 4.21 -1.06
C PRO A 188 -7.91 4.60 -0.13
N ILE A 189 -9.10 4.08 -0.43
CA ILE A 189 -10.25 4.23 0.46
C ILE A 189 -10.27 3.02 1.38
N GLY A 190 -9.86 3.22 2.63
CA GLY A 190 -9.88 2.20 3.67
C GLY A 190 -11.30 1.76 4.04
N ALA A 191 -11.42 0.53 4.56
CA ALA A 191 -12.70 -0.01 5.05
C ALA A 191 -13.03 0.51 6.44
#